data_b4ed99c7a24f4c38d56d34d6f4f48029
#
_entry.id   b4ed99c7a24f4c38d56d34d6f4f48029
#
_cell.length_a   1.000
_cell.length_b   1.000
_cell.length_c   1.000
_cell.angle_alpha   90.00
_cell.angle_beta   90.00
_cell.angle_gamma   90.00
#
_symmetry.space_group_name_H-M   'P 1'
#
loop_
_entity.id
_entity.type
_entity.pdbx_description
1 polymer ?
#
loop_
_entity_poly.entity_id
_entity_poly.type
_entity_poly.pdbx_seq_one_letter_code
_entity_poly.pdbx_strand_id
1 'polypeptide(L)'
;MLNLVLVGECKEGAEMRVSGEHYGGHMGETSYEWFSCLPADEEFDQLVSIVPEESEENLTSEASACYPTAEEVGRKVVVKVTPRSTEGAEGTPQYVTSVGAIEAGAPIFTGHLVGDCVEENPLVVEGQYRGGKPARPVVTWYLVDPESNERVEIPQAKDDLEWTPTADEIGKRVEVEYVPVREDRMLGEMTLLSSEGVIKAAVPCMRNFRLEADAYKEGEALQAIGRYVGGQQGTCT
;
A
#
# COMPACT_ATOMS: atom_id res chain seq x y z
N MET A 1 13.64 34.52 16.19
CA MET A 1 12.36 33.96 16.68
C MET A 1 12.50 33.59 18.15
N LEU A 2 11.45 33.74 18.94
CA LEU A 2 11.40 33.31 20.33
C LEU A 2 10.23 32.38 20.54
N ASN A 3 10.33 31.49 21.54
CA ASN A 3 9.24 30.56 21.90
C ASN A 3 8.76 29.66 20.76
N LEU A 4 9.69 29.14 19.95
CA LEU A 4 9.36 28.16 18.93
C LEU A 4 8.92 26.85 19.60
N VAL A 5 7.76 26.35 19.19
CA VAL A 5 7.22 25.08 19.63
C VAL A 5 6.69 24.29 18.42
N LEU A 6 6.77 22.98 18.51
CA LEU A 6 6.16 22.07 17.56
C LEU A 6 4.77 21.71 18.08
N VAL A 7 3.74 22.00 17.29
CA VAL A 7 2.34 21.77 17.62
C VAL A 7 1.79 20.68 16.72
N GLY A 8 1.02 19.77 17.26
CA GLY A 8 0.42 18.63 16.58
C GLY A 8 0.51 17.35 17.40
N GLU A 9 -0.17 16.31 16.96
CA GLU A 9 -0.07 14.99 17.59
C GLU A 9 1.20 14.28 17.11
N CYS A 10 1.95 13.68 18.04
CA CYS A 10 3.08 12.82 17.70
C CYS A 10 2.59 11.48 17.16
N LYS A 11 1.96 11.47 16.00
CA LYS A 11 1.35 10.29 15.39
C LYS A 11 1.57 10.28 13.87
N GLU A 12 1.76 9.11 13.31
CA GLU A 12 1.86 8.89 11.88
C GLU A 12 0.65 9.48 11.13
N GLY A 13 0.92 10.24 10.08
CA GLY A 13 -0.08 10.92 9.26
C GLY A 13 -0.74 12.15 9.90
N ALA A 14 -0.43 12.48 11.16
CA ALA A 14 -0.93 13.69 11.79
C ALA A 14 -0.09 14.90 11.39
N GLU A 15 -0.76 16.05 11.23
CA GLU A 15 -0.07 17.29 10.90
C GLU A 15 0.70 17.82 12.10
N MET A 16 2.00 18.10 11.88
CA MET A 16 2.87 18.80 12.84
C MET A 16 3.28 20.15 12.26
N ARG A 17 3.08 21.23 13.01
CA ARG A 17 3.39 22.60 12.59
C ARG A 17 4.31 23.31 13.56
N VAL A 18 5.13 24.20 13.02
CA VAL A 18 5.90 25.14 13.85
C VAL A 18 5.04 26.32 14.23
N SER A 19 5.03 26.65 15.51
CA SER A 19 4.43 27.87 16.05
C SER A 19 5.48 28.66 16.86
N GLY A 20 5.45 29.99 16.76
CA GLY A 20 6.39 30.86 17.50
C GLY A 20 6.23 32.33 17.17
N GLU A 21 6.93 33.16 17.92
CA GLU A 21 6.87 34.60 17.75
C GLU A 21 8.13 35.10 17.02
N HIS A 22 7.95 36.01 16.08
CA HIS A 22 9.06 36.69 15.40
C HIS A 22 9.46 37.97 16.16
N TYR A 23 10.78 38.15 16.36
CA TYR A 23 11.34 39.35 16.91
C TYR A 23 12.46 39.88 16.03
N GLY A 24 12.49 41.20 15.80
CA GLY A 24 13.54 41.89 15.06
C GLY A 24 13.21 42.11 13.58
N GLY A 25 12.81 43.31 13.24
CA GLY A 25 12.50 43.72 11.86
C GLY A 25 11.20 43.14 11.29
N HIS A 26 11.00 43.32 9.99
CA HIS A 26 9.88 42.69 9.30
C HIS A 26 10.23 41.26 8.92
N MET A 27 9.36 40.32 9.23
CA MET A 27 9.51 38.90 8.90
C MET A 27 9.47 38.73 7.39
N GLY A 28 10.54 38.16 6.86
CA GLY A 28 10.60 37.64 5.50
C GLY A 28 10.27 36.14 5.44
N GLU A 29 10.67 35.55 4.35
CA GLU A 29 10.43 34.13 4.08
C GLU A 29 11.33 33.24 4.97
N THR A 30 10.73 32.60 5.96
CA THR A 30 11.45 31.70 6.91
C THR A 30 11.57 30.31 6.30
N SER A 31 12.77 29.70 6.34
CA SER A 31 12.94 28.33 5.85
C SER A 31 12.82 27.30 6.95
N TYR A 32 12.26 26.14 6.59
CA TYR A 32 12.03 25.00 7.47
C TYR A 32 12.69 23.75 6.88
N GLU A 33 13.51 23.08 7.65
CA GLU A 33 14.12 21.81 7.29
C GLU A 33 13.71 20.75 8.31
N TRP A 34 13.09 19.66 7.86
CA TRP A 34 12.52 18.64 8.72
C TRP A 34 13.42 17.43 8.81
N PHE A 35 13.56 16.89 10.02
CA PHE A 35 14.40 15.75 10.33
C PHE A 35 13.72 14.85 11.34
N SER A 36 14.18 13.60 11.42
CA SER A 36 13.86 12.69 12.52
C SER A 36 15.14 12.25 13.24
N CYS A 37 15.05 11.98 14.53
CA CYS A 37 16.14 11.45 15.33
C CYS A 37 15.63 10.35 16.28
N LEU A 38 16.57 9.57 16.83
CA LEU A 38 16.24 8.63 17.89
C LEU A 38 15.85 9.39 19.17
N PRO A 39 14.92 8.87 19.99
CA PRO A 39 14.49 9.53 21.22
C PRO A 39 15.61 9.85 22.22
N ALA A 40 16.71 9.06 22.19
CA ALA A 40 17.87 9.24 23.05
C ALA A 40 18.93 10.20 22.49
N ASP A 41 18.76 10.69 21.24
CA ASP A 41 19.68 11.63 20.61
C ASP A 41 19.31 13.07 21.00
N GLU A 42 19.86 13.54 22.14
CA GLU A 42 19.61 14.90 22.66
C GLU A 42 20.49 15.95 21.99
N GLU A 43 21.58 15.55 21.35
CA GLU A 43 22.57 16.45 20.72
C GLU A 43 22.31 16.61 19.20
N PHE A 44 21.34 15.91 18.65
CA PHE A 44 21.01 15.91 17.22
C PHE A 44 22.15 15.49 16.29
N ASP A 45 22.98 14.56 16.75
CA ASP A 45 24.14 14.07 15.98
C ASP A 45 23.74 13.14 14.82
N GLN A 46 22.56 12.52 14.89
CA GLN A 46 22.06 11.55 13.92
C GLN A 46 20.71 11.96 13.32
N LEU A 47 20.66 13.16 12.76
CA LEU A 47 19.48 13.64 12.07
C LEU A 47 19.32 12.94 10.72
N VAL A 48 18.11 12.41 10.47
CA VAL A 48 17.70 11.88 9.18
C VAL A 48 16.70 12.85 8.55
N SER A 49 16.98 13.32 7.35
CA SER A 49 16.10 14.26 6.66
C SER A 49 14.74 13.60 6.35
N ILE A 50 13.67 14.31 6.68
CA ILE A 50 12.31 13.98 6.24
C ILE A 50 12.05 14.82 5.00
N VAL A 51 11.86 14.16 3.86
CA VAL A 51 11.41 14.81 2.64
C VAL A 51 9.88 14.83 2.71
N PRO A 52 9.23 16.01 2.79
CA PRO A 52 7.77 16.08 2.74
C PRO A 52 7.29 15.45 1.43
N GLU A 53 6.27 14.59 1.48
CA GLU A 53 5.61 14.14 0.25
C GLU A 53 5.08 15.39 -0.47
N GLU A 54 5.58 15.62 -1.69
CA GLU A 54 5.11 16.70 -2.56
C GLU A 54 3.65 16.40 -2.93
N SER A 55 2.72 17.01 -2.19
CA SER A 55 1.36 17.12 -2.69
C SER A 55 1.37 18.16 -3.82
N GLU A 56 0.85 17.80 -5.00
CA GLU A 56 0.84 18.64 -6.22
C GLU A 56 0.22 20.04 -6.02
N GLU A 57 -0.41 20.32 -4.89
CA GLU A 57 -1.06 21.60 -4.56
C GLU A 57 -0.17 22.60 -3.79
N ASN A 58 1.02 22.20 -3.28
CA ASN A 58 1.89 23.07 -2.48
C ASN A 58 3.31 23.17 -3.05
N LEU A 59 3.42 23.76 -4.23
CA LEU A 59 4.69 24.19 -4.86
C LEU A 59 5.31 25.46 -4.20
N THR A 60 5.11 25.68 -2.92
CA THR A 60 5.85 26.71 -2.21
C THR A 60 6.83 26.07 -1.25
N SER A 61 8.09 26.31 -1.44
CA SER A 61 9.30 25.76 -0.81
C SER A 61 9.42 25.92 0.71
N GLU A 62 8.33 26.04 1.45
CA GLU A 62 8.31 26.39 2.86
C GLU A 62 7.17 25.71 3.59
N ALA A 63 7.17 24.36 3.54
CA ALA A 63 6.23 23.61 4.35
C ALA A 63 6.50 23.87 5.85
N SER A 64 5.77 24.84 6.44
CA SER A 64 5.74 25.03 7.90
C SER A 64 5.07 23.86 8.61
N ALA A 65 4.65 22.84 7.89
CA ALA A 65 4.00 21.61 8.35
C ALA A 65 4.73 20.37 7.82
N CYS A 66 4.70 19.30 8.61
CA CYS A 66 5.22 17.98 8.29
C CYS A 66 4.17 16.93 8.67
N TYR A 67 4.07 15.86 7.89
CA TYR A 67 3.22 14.70 8.14
C TYR A 67 4.13 13.47 8.28
N PRO A 68 4.47 13.06 9.52
CA PRO A 68 5.32 11.90 9.73
C PRO A 68 4.73 10.64 9.10
N THR A 69 5.57 9.84 8.46
CA THR A 69 5.20 8.57 7.83
C THR A 69 5.52 7.38 8.73
N ALA A 70 5.34 6.16 8.23
CA ALA A 70 5.72 4.94 8.94
C ALA A 70 7.24 4.87 9.25
N GLU A 71 8.08 5.60 8.52
CA GLU A 71 9.54 5.62 8.72
C GLU A 71 9.93 6.39 9.98
N GLU A 72 9.13 7.37 10.38
CA GLU A 72 9.36 8.17 11.59
C GLU A 72 8.78 7.54 12.86
N VAL A 73 8.01 6.45 12.73
CA VAL A 73 7.44 5.76 13.91
C VAL A 73 8.56 5.31 14.86
N GLY A 74 8.40 5.65 16.14
CA GLY A 74 9.40 5.43 17.18
C GLY A 74 10.53 6.46 17.23
N ARG A 75 10.55 7.46 16.34
CA ARG A 75 11.52 8.55 16.30
C ARG A 75 10.88 9.87 16.73
N LYS A 76 11.69 10.84 17.15
CA LYS A 76 11.25 12.23 17.35
C LYS A 76 11.39 13.01 16.05
N VAL A 77 10.48 13.94 15.80
CA VAL A 77 10.59 14.91 14.71
C VAL A 77 11.33 16.13 15.20
N VAL A 78 12.26 16.62 14.40
CA VAL A 78 13.05 17.82 14.63
C VAL A 78 12.88 18.73 13.43
N VAL A 79 12.65 20.02 13.69
CA VAL A 79 12.62 21.04 12.64
C VAL A 79 13.70 22.07 12.91
N LYS A 80 14.50 22.35 11.89
CA LYS A 80 15.44 23.49 11.86
C LYS A 80 14.73 24.66 11.20
N VAL A 81 14.60 25.74 11.94
CA VAL A 81 13.94 26.97 11.50
C VAL A 81 14.99 28.04 11.31
N THR A 82 15.14 28.54 10.09
CA THR A 82 16.05 29.64 9.77
C THR A 82 15.24 30.89 9.42
N PRO A 83 15.12 31.86 10.33
CA PRO A 83 14.36 33.08 10.08
C PRO A 83 15.07 33.95 9.07
N ARG A 84 14.32 34.62 8.20
CA ARG A 84 14.82 35.65 7.27
C ARG A 84 14.05 36.96 7.46
N SER A 85 14.74 38.07 7.26
CA SER A 85 14.06 39.37 7.16
C SER A 85 13.59 39.65 5.75
N THR A 86 12.67 40.60 5.58
CA THR A 86 12.23 41.09 4.26
C THR A 86 13.37 41.67 3.41
N GLU A 87 14.48 42.04 4.03
CA GLU A 87 15.70 42.54 3.39
C GLU A 87 16.67 41.41 2.99
N GLY A 88 16.29 40.13 3.24
CA GLY A 88 17.05 38.94 2.91
C GLY A 88 18.14 38.55 3.91
N ALA A 89 18.24 39.24 5.06
CA ALA A 89 19.20 38.86 6.13
C ALA A 89 18.73 37.56 6.82
N GLU A 90 19.63 36.58 6.92
CA GLU A 90 19.39 35.34 7.64
C GLU A 90 19.69 35.49 9.13
N GLY A 91 18.79 34.99 9.97
CA GLY A 91 19.00 34.88 11.40
C GLY A 91 19.66 33.55 11.78
N THR A 92 19.98 33.41 13.07
CA THR A 92 20.55 32.15 13.59
C THR A 92 19.51 31.02 13.52
N PRO A 93 19.83 29.86 12.93
CA PRO A 93 18.97 28.70 12.95
C PRO A 93 18.62 28.23 14.36
N GLN A 94 17.40 27.79 14.56
CA GLN A 94 16.92 27.20 15.81
C GLN A 94 16.34 25.84 15.56
N TYR A 95 16.55 24.91 16.48
CA TYR A 95 16.02 23.55 16.40
C TYR A 95 14.90 23.39 17.42
N VAL A 96 13.81 22.76 16.98
CA VAL A 96 12.65 22.42 17.81
C VAL A 96 12.33 20.96 17.62
N THR A 97 12.10 20.24 18.71
CA THR A 97 11.81 18.82 18.69
C THR A 97 10.39 18.53 19.16
N SER A 98 9.83 17.44 18.69
CA SER A 98 8.55 16.92 19.17
C SER A 98 8.64 16.51 20.65
N VAL A 99 7.52 16.63 21.38
CA VAL A 99 7.45 16.28 22.81
C VAL A 99 7.70 14.79 23.02
N GLY A 100 7.19 13.96 22.12
CA GLY A 100 7.33 12.51 22.16
C GLY A 100 7.83 11.93 20.83
N ALA A 101 8.08 10.63 20.83
CA ALA A 101 8.29 9.87 19.60
C ALA A 101 6.97 9.73 18.85
N ILE A 102 7.07 9.61 17.52
CA ILE A 102 5.90 9.38 16.67
C ILE A 102 5.31 8.00 16.95
N GLU A 103 4.03 7.97 17.27
CA GLU A 103 3.26 6.74 17.45
C GLU A 103 2.71 6.25 16.10
N ALA A 104 2.68 4.93 15.92
CA ALA A 104 2.08 4.34 14.72
C ALA A 104 0.58 4.57 14.68
N GLY A 105 0.05 4.86 13.50
CA GLY A 105 -1.37 4.89 13.23
C GLY A 105 -2.04 3.51 13.34
N ALA A 106 -3.36 3.46 13.27
CA ALA A 106 -4.07 2.20 13.09
C ALA A 106 -3.75 1.62 11.69
N PRO A 107 -3.61 0.30 11.53
CA PRO A 107 -3.43 -0.31 10.22
C PRO A 107 -4.64 -0.04 9.32
N ILE A 108 -4.40 0.52 8.16
CA ILE A 108 -5.43 0.82 7.15
C ILE A 108 -4.92 0.31 5.81
N PHE A 109 -5.81 -0.28 5.03
CA PHE A 109 -5.53 -0.68 3.67
C PHE A 109 -6.57 -0.09 2.73
N THR A 110 -6.11 0.51 1.65
CA THR A 110 -6.94 0.99 0.55
C THR A 110 -6.45 0.32 -0.72
N GLY A 111 -7.31 -0.45 -1.38
CA GLY A 111 -6.90 -1.21 -2.55
C GLY A 111 -8.06 -1.69 -3.41
N HIS A 112 -7.73 -2.45 -4.43
CA HIS A 112 -8.66 -3.02 -5.39
C HIS A 112 -8.11 -4.34 -5.95
N LEU A 113 -8.96 -5.07 -6.66
CA LEU A 113 -8.53 -6.24 -7.42
C LEU A 113 -8.06 -5.82 -8.81
N VAL A 114 -6.89 -6.32 -9.20
CA VAL A 114 -6.28 -6.13 -10.52
C VAL A 114 -6.29 -7.45 -11.27
N GLY A 115 -6.56 -7.40 -12.55
CA GLY A 115 -6.60 -8.55 -13.44
C GLY A 115 -7.98 -8.71 -14.13
N ASP A 116 -7.97 -9.38 -15.26
CA ASP A 116 -9.22 -9.69 -15.97
C ASP A 116 -9.90 -10.88 -15.32
N CYS A 117 -11.22 -10.76 -15.06
CA CYS A 117 -12.04 -11.87 -14.55
C CYS A 117 -12.25 -12.92 -15.66
N VAL A 118 -11.20 -13.65 -15.99
CA VAL A 118 -11.18 -14.68 -17.04
C VAL A 118 -10.47 -15.91 -16.49
N GLU A 119 -10.96 -17.08 -16.83
CA GLU A 119 -10.32 -18.38 -16.55
C GLU A 119 -8.83 -18.33 -16.87
N GLU A 120 -7.98 -18.86 -15.99
CA GLU A 120 -6.52 -18.93 -16.11
C GLU A 120 -5.79 -17.56 -16.04
N ASN A 121 -6.49 -16.46 -15.82
CA ASN A 121 -5.86 -15.16 -15.57
C ASN A 121 -5.80 -14.89 -14.07
N PRO A 122 -4.64 -14.50 -13.53
CA PRO A 122 -4.52 -14.18 -12.10
C PRO A 122 -5.29 -12.91 -11.76
N LEU A 123 -5.94 -12.94 -10.61
CA LEU A 123 -6.47 -11.77 -9.92
C LEU A 123 -5.55 -11.46 -8.75
N VAL A 124 -5.14 -10.20 -8.62
CA VAL A 124 -4.16 -9.75 -7.63
C VAL A 124 -4.78 -8.65 -6.76
N VAL A 125 -4.53 -8.72 -5.46
CA VAL A 125 -4.86 -7.65 -4.53
C VAL A 125 -3.75 -6.61 -4.57
N GLU A 126 -4.06 -5.41 -5.04
CA GLU A 126 -3.14 -4.27 -5.05
C GLU A 126 -3.69 -3.11 -4.24
N GLY A 127 -2.80 -2.36 -3.57
CA GLY A 127 -3.21 -1.21 -2.78
C GLY A 127 -2.09 -0.64 -1.92
N GLN A 128 -2.47 0.29 -1.08
CA GLN A 128 -1.58 1.00 -0.18
C GLN A 128 -1.93 0.68 1.28
N TYR A 129 -0.89 0.35 2.04
CA TYR A 129 -0.97 0.19 3.48
C TYR A 129 -0.48 1.45 4.18
N ARG A 130 -1.13 1.81 5.29
CA ARG A 130 -0.71 2.86 6.24
C ARG A 130 -0.92 2.35 7.66
N GLY A 131 -0.19 2.89 8.62
CA GLY A 131 -0.34 2.57 10.03
C GLY A 131 0.82 1.77 10.61
N GLY A 132 2.04 2.31 10.53
CA GLY A 132 3.27 1.70 11.00
C GLY A 132 3.83 0.65 10.04
N LYS A 133 4.67 -0.24 10.54
CA LYS A 133 5.28 -1.29 9.71
C LYS A 133 4.28 -2.42 9.44
N PRO A 134 4.04 -2.78 8.17
CA PRO A 134 3.13 -3.86 7.82
C PRO A 134 3.70 -5.23 8.19
N ALA A 135 2.82 -6.11 8.65
CA ALA A 135 3.05 -7.56 8.71
C ALA A 135 2.21 -8.26 7.62
N ARG A 136 2.29 -9.59 7.57
CA ARG A 136 1.48 -10.38 6.65
C ARG A 136 0.00 -10.13 6.94
N PRO A 137 -0.80 -9.67 5.96
CA PRO A 137 -2.24 -9.46 6.14
C PRO A 137 -2.98 -10.78 6.30
N VAL A 138 -4.22 -10.72 6.80
CA VAL A 138 -5.16 -11.84 6.71
C VAL A 138 -6.02 -11.60 5.47
N VAL A 139 -5.96 -12.55 4.53
CA VAL A 139 -6.68 -12.46 3.25
C VAL A 139 -7.55 -13.68 3.08
N THR A 140 -8.82 -13.46 2.77
CA THR A 140 -9.78 -14.53 2.52
C THR A 140 -10.53 -14.25 1.22
N TRP A 141 -10.42 -15.19 0.29
CA TRP A 141 -11.06 -15.12 -1.02
C TRP A 141 -12.40 -15.86 -1.02
N TYR A 142 -13.38 -15.32 -1.71
CA TYR A 142 -14.71 -15.88 -1.85
C TYR A 142 -15.18 -15.87 -3.29
N LEU A 143 -15.87 -16.93 -3.65
CA LEU A 143 -16.75 -16.97 -4.83
C LEU A 143 -18.15 -16.55 -4.41
N VAL A 144 -18.74 -15.67 -5.18
CA VAL A 144 -20.11 -15.17 -4.93
C VAL A 144 -20.99 -15.51 -6.12
N ASP A 145 -22.06 -16.23 -5.84
CA ASP A 145 -23.08 -16.51 -6.84
C ASP A 145 -23.87 -15.21 -7.14
N PRO A 146 -23.91 -14.75 -8.40
CA PRO A 146 -24.54 -13.47 -8.72
C PRO A 146 -26.08 -13.46 -8.58
N GLU A 147 -26.73 -14.62 -8.57
CA GLU A 147 -28.18 -14.75 -8.44
C GLU A 147 -28.63 -14.89 -6.99
N SER A 148 -27.97 -15.78 -6.23
CA SER A 148 -28.32 -16.06 -4.83
C SER A 148 -27.58 -15.18 -3.83
N ASN A 149 -26.48 -14.52 -4.22
CA ASN A 149 -25.50 -13.85 -3.35
C ASN A 149 -24.87 -14.78 -2.30
N GLU A 150 -24.91 -16.09 -2.53
CA GLU A 150 -24.23 -17.06 -1.67
C GLU A 150 -22.72 -16.89 -1.83
N ARG A 151 -22.03 -16.82 -0.68
CA ARG A 151 -20.56 -16.70 -0.60
C ARG A 151 -19.96 -18.04 -0.20
N VAL A 152 -18.98 -18.49 -0.94
CA VAL A 152 -18.21 -19.71 -0.65
C VAL A 152 -16.73 -19.36 -0.57
N GLU A 153 -16.08 -19.66 0.56
CA GLU A 153 -14.65 -19.45 0.74
C GLU A 153 -13.83 -20.29 -0.24
N ILE A 154 -12.70 -19.75 -0.71
CA ILE A 154 -11.71 -20.44 -1.53
C ILE A 154 -10.51 -20.81 -0.62
N PRO A 155 -10.51 -21.98 0.03
CA PRO A 155 -9.51 -22.32 1.04
C PRO A 155 -8.08 -22.39 0.52
N GLN A 156 -7.89 -22.73 -0.75
CA GLN A 156 -6.58 -22.82 -1.41
C GLN A 156 -5.92 -21.45 -1.66
N ALA A 157 -6.69 -20.36 -1.59
CA ALA A 157 -6.21 -18.99 -1.77
C ALA A 157 -6.10 -18.22 -0.44
N LYS A 158 -6.19 -18.91 0.69
CA LYS A 158 -6.13 -18.30 2.02
C LYS A 158 -4.77 -17.65 2.27
N ASP A 159 -4.79 -16.39 2.70
CA ASP A 159 -3.62 -15.57 3.00
C ASP A 159 -2.70 -15.29 1.78
N ASP A 160 -3.15 -15.59 0.56
CA ASP A 160 -2.46 -15.23 -0.67
C ASP A 160 -3.03 -13.94 -1.26
N LEU A 161 -2.15 -13.11 -1.82
CA LEU A 161 -2.53 -11.85 -2.49
C LEU A 161 -2.90 -12.06 -3.96
N GLU A 162 -2.73 -13.26 -4.46
CA GLU A 162 -3.02 -13.64 -5.85
C GLU A 162 -3.78 -14.96 -5.87
N TRP A 163 -4.77 -15.03 -6.76
CA TRP A 163 -5.51 -16.26 -7.04
C TRP A 163 -5.89 -16.32 -8.51
N THR A 164 -5.84 -17.54 -9.09
CA THR A 164 -6.14 -17.78 -10.50
C THR A 164 -7.38 -18.66 -10.62
N PRO A 165 -8.48 -18.15 -11.22
CA PRO A 165 -9.70 -18.94 -11.43
C PRO A 165 -9.49 -20.03 -12.48
N THR A 166 -10.21 -21.13 -12.31
CA THR A 166 -10.30 -22.23 -13.25
C THR A 166 -11.67 -22.27 -13.96
N ALA A 167 -11.92 -23.27 -14.77
CA ALA A 167 -13.20 -23.44 -15.46
C ALA A 167 -14.39 -23.63 -14.50
N ASP A 168 -14.15 -24.15 -13.29
CA ASP A 168 -15.20 -24.45 -12.31
C ASP A 168 -15.83 -23.20 -11.69
N GLU A 169 -15.12 -22.08 -11.71
CA GLU A 169 -15.57 -20.81 -11.14
C GLU A 169 -16.22 -19.86 -12.15
N ILE A 170 -16.31 -20.27 -13.43
CA ILE A 170 -16.94 -19.45 -14.47
C ILE A 170 -18.38 -19.10 -14.08
N GLY A 171 -18.75 -17.84 -14.25
CA GLY A 171 -20.06 -17.30 -13.90
C GLY A 171 -20.19 -16.78 -12.47
N LYS A 172 -19.18 -16.98 -11.61
CA LYS A 172 -19.14 -16.43 -10.24
C LYS A 172 -18.44 -15.07 -10.21
N ARG A 173 -18.78 -14.23 -9.23
CA ARG A 173 -18.01 -13.04 -8.86
C ARG A 173 -16.96 -13.41 -7.83
N VAL A 174 -15.93 -12.58 -7.72
CA VAL A 174 -14.88 -12.75 -6.73
C VAL A 174 -14.97 -11.61 -5.71
N GLU A 175 -14.91 -11.96 -4.43
CA GLU A 175 -14.76 -11.02 -3.34
C GLU A 175 -13.55 -11.41 -2.47
N VAL A 176 -12.88 -10.42 -1.93
CA VAL A 176 -11.73 -10.62 -1.05
C VAL A 176 -11.90 -9.78 0.20
N GLU A 177 -11.84 -10.41 1.34
CA GLU A 177 -11.71 -9.75 2.64
C GLU A 177 -10.21 -9.58 2.95
N TYR A 178 -9.79 -8.35 3.08
CA TYR A 178 -8.41 -8.00 3.42
C TYR A 178 -8.39 -7.32 4.78
N VAL A 179 -7.69 -7.93 5.75
CA VAL A 179 -7.46 -7.34 7.07
C VAL A 179 -5.98 -6.95 7.17
N PRO A 180 -5.67 -5.65 7.20
CA PRO A 180 -4.29 -5.20 7.35
C PRO A 180 -3.78 -5.51 8.75
N VAL A 181 -2.53 -5.97 8.84
CA VAL A 181 -1.88 -6.35 10.10
C VAL A 181 -0.60 -5.55 10.26
N ARG A 182 -0.38 -4.99 11.44
CA ARG A 182 0.86 -4.32 11.83
C ARG A 182 1.85 -5.31 12.47
N GLU A 183 3.15 -4.99 12.46
CA GLU A 183 4.22 -5.86 12.98
C GLU A 183 4.00 -6.25 14.46
N ASP A 184 3.39 -5.39 15.27
CA ASP A 184 3.00 -5.67 16.66
C ASP A 184 1.71 -6.51 16.80
N ARG A 185 1.18 -7.04 15.69
CA ARG A 185 -0.05 -7.83 15.55
C ARG A 185 -1.35 -7.05 15.75
N MET A 186 -1.30 -5.72 15.72
CA MET A 186 -2.52 -4.93 15.65
C MET A 186 -3.23 -5.19 14.34
N LEU A 187 -4.52 -5.50 14.41
CA LEU A 187 -5.39 -5.66 13.24
C LEU A 187 -6.04 -4.32 12.92
N GLY A 188 -6.11 -3.99 11.65
CA GLY A 188 -6.87 -2.86 11.14
C GLY A 188 -8.30 -3.25 10.78
N GLU A 189 -9.04 -2.29 10.25
CA GLU A 189 -10.38 -2.50 9.75
C GLU A 189 -10.34 -3.34 8.46
N MET A 190 -11.28 -4.28 8.35
CA MET A 190 -11.41 -5.15 7.19
C MET A 190 -11.88 -4.34 5.98
N THR A 191 -11.17 -4.50 4.86
CA THR A 191 -11.54 -3.94 3.56
C THR A 191 -12.11 -5.06 2.69
N LEU A 192 -13.30 -4.85 2.13
CA LEU A 192 -13.91 -5.75 1.17
C LEU A 192 -13.60 -5.26 -0.26
N LEU A 193 -12.95 -6.11 -1.04
CA LEU A 193 -12.66 -5.89 -2.45
C LEU A 193 -13.55 -6.80 -3.29
N SER A 194 -14.04 -6.31 -4.43
CA SER A 194 -14.93 -7.07 -5.29
C SER A 194 -14.50 -6.94 -6.75
N SER A 195 -14.65 -8.02 -7.50
CA SER A 195 -14.45 -7.98 -8.95
C SER A 195 -15.54 -7.16 -9.65
N GLU A 196 -15.17 -6.47 -10.74
CA GLU A 196 -16.13 -5.68 -11.53
C GLU A 196 -17.18 -6.53 -12.24
N GLY A 197 -16.93 -7.82 -12.43
CA GLY A 197 -17.81 -8.74 -13.12
C GLY A 197 -17.63 -10.18 -12.70
N VAL A 198 -18.33 -11.07 -13.41
CA VAL A 198 -18.19 -12.51 -13.22
C VAL A 198 -17.00 -13.06 -14.00
N ILE A 199 -16.45 -14.18 -13.53
CA ILE A 199 -15.40 -14.91 -14.23
C ILE A 199 -15.93 -15.42 -15.56
N LYS A 200 -15.24 -15.12 -16.65
CA LYS A 200 -15.56 -15.54 -18.02
C LYS A 200 -14.66 -16.69 -18.44
N ALA A 201 -15.14 -17.51 -19.37
CA ALA A 201 -14.31 -18.49 -20.03
C ALA A 201 -13.18 -17.81 -20.84
N ALA A 202 -11.99 -18.37 -20.83
CA ALA A 202 -10.92 -17.97 -21.71
C ALA A 202 -11.23 -18.30 -23.17
N VAL A 203 -10.43 -17.79 -24.10
CA VAL A 203 -10.52 -18.19 -25.51
C VAL A 203 -10.15 -19.66 -25.62
N PRO A 204 -11.00 -20.49 -26.27
CA PRO A 204 -10.74 -21.91 -26.42
C PRO A 204 -9.37 -22.21 -27.00
N CYS A 205 -8.55 -22.94 -26.27
CA CYS A 205 -7.25 -23.38 -26.74
C CYS A 205 -6.81 -24.69 -26.07
N MET A 206 -5.84 -25.36 -26.68
CA MET A 206 -5.15 -26.50 -26.08
C MET A 206 -3.78 -26.08 -25.57
N ARG A 207 -3.52 -26.24 -24.27
CA ARG A 207 -2.20 -26.02 -23.68
C ARG A 207 -1.47 -27.33 -23.48
N ASN A 208 -0.13 -27.27 -23.48
CA ASN A 208 0.74 -28.44 -23.31
C ASN A 208 0.41 -29.58 -24.31
N PHE A 209 0.03 -29.22 -25.51
CA PHE A 209 -0.30 -30.17 -26.56
C PHE A 209 0.93 -30.96 -26.99
N ARG A 210 0.82 -32.28 -26.92
CA ARG A 210 1.85 -33.23 -27.37
C ARG A 210 1.23 -34.48 -27.97
N LEU A 211 2.01 -35.14 -28.79
CA LEU A 211 1.70 -36.47 -29.27
C LEU A 211 2.47 -37.51 -28.47
N GLU A 212 1.79 -38.54 -28.00
CA GLU A 212 2.40 -39.67 -27.32
C GLU A 212 2.10 -40.95 -28.08
N ALA A 213 3.03 -41.88 -28.06
CA ALA A 213 2.91 -43.24 -28.61
C ALA A 213 3.76 -44.19 -27.82
N ASP A 214 3.35 -45.43 -27.68
CA ASP A 214 4.15 -46.52 -27.09
C ASP A 214 5.41 -46.79 -27.90
N ALA A 215 5.33 -46.63 -29.23
CA ALA A 215 6.46 -46.63 -30.14
C ALA A 215 6.19 -45.75 -31.35
N TYR A 216 7.19 -44.95 -31.77
CA TYR A 216 7.08 -44.12 -32.99
C TYR A 216 7.47 -44.97 -34.22
N LYS A 217 6.54 -45.88 -34.64
CA LYS A 217 6.71 -46.75 -35.80
C LYS A 217 5.56 -46.55 -36.78
N GLU A 218 5.82 -46.84 -38.05
CA GLU A 218 4.80 -46.77 -39.07
C GLU A 218 3.66 -47.77 -38.74
N GLY A 219 2.41 -47.28 -38.77
CA GLY A 219 1.20 -48.02 -38.45
C GLY A 219 0.78 -48.03 -37.00
N GLU A 220 1.58 -47.43 -36.08
CA GLU A 220 1.22 -47.26 -34.66
C GLU A 220 0.29 -46.04 -34.44
N ALA A 221 -0.62 -46.18 -33.49
CA ALA A 221 -1.53 -45.08 -33.13
C ALA A 221 -0.78 -44.01 -32.32
N LEU A 222 -0.99 -42.75 -32.69
CA LEU A 222 -0.53 -41.58 -31.92
C LEU A 222 -1.71 -41.06 -31.10
N GLN A 223 -1.47 -40.82 -29.81
CA GLN A 223 -2.42 -40.16 -28.93
C GLN A 223 -2.06 -38.69 -28.79
N ALA A 224 -3.02 -37.81 -29.07
CA ALA A 224 -2.89 -36.40 -28.80
C ALA A 224 -3.30 -36.11 -27.36
N ILE A 225 -2.38 -35.56 -26.57
CA ILE A 225 -2.59 -35.18 -25.16
C ILE A 225 -2.41 -33.69 -25.04
N GLY A 226 -3.30 -33.07 -24.28
CA GLY A 226 -3.22 -31.63 -23.97
C GLY A 226 -4.30 -31.24 -22.97
N ARG A 227 -4.15 -30.04 -22.38
CA ARG A 227 -5.15 -29.48 -21.48
C ARG A 227 -5.99 -28.46 -22.25
N TYR A 228 -7.30 -28.68 -22.31
CA TYR A 228 -8.24 -27.70 -22.84
C TYR A 228 -8.43 -26.54 -21.85
N VAL A 229 -8.49 -25.33 -22.37
CA VAL A 229 -8.81 -24.08 -21.65
C VAL A 229 -9.84 -23.35 -22.51
N GLY A 230 -10.86 -22.74 -21.90
CA GLY A 230 -11.87 -21.97 -22.58
C GLY A 230 -13.28 -22.45 -22.24
N GLY A 231 -13.58 -22.72 -20.98
CA GLY A 231 -14.85 -23.16 -20.46
C GLY A 231 -15.08 -24.67 -20.64
N GLN A 232 -16.32 -25.07 -20.84
CA GLN A 232 -16.66 -26.50 -21.05
C GLN A 232 -16.19 -26.98 -22.42
N GLN A 233 -15.43 -28.05 -22.42
CA GLN A 233 -14.97 -28.68 -23.65
C GLN A 233 -16.15 -29.30 -24.44
N GLY A 234 -16.32 -28.85 -25.65
CA GLY A 234 -17.25 -29.46 -26.60
C GLY A 234 -16.63 -30.69 -27.28
N THR A 235 -17.38 -31.25 -28.22
CA THR A 235 -16.92 -32.38 -29.04
C THR A 235 -15.90 -31.88 -30.07
N CYS A 236 -14.69 -32.42 -30.07
CA CYS A 236 -13.72 -32.16 -31.15
C CYS A 236 -14.09 -33.07 -32.35
N THR A 237 -14.37 -32.49 -33.51
CA THR A 237 -14.57 -33.18 -34.78
C THR A 237 -13.36 -33.07 -35.66
#